data_0ed37018a2aa0e7a052e8b8d635f97bb
#
_entry.id   0ed37018a2aa0e7a052e8b8d635f97bb
#
_cell.length_a   1.000
_cell.length_b   1.000
_cell.length_c   1.000
_cell.angle_alpha   90.00
_cell.angle_beta   90.00
_cell.angle_gamma   90.00
#
_symmetry.space_group_name_H-M   'P 1'
#
loop_
_entity.id
_entity.type
_entity.pdbx_description
1 polymer ?
#
loop_
_entity_poly.entity_id
_entity_poly.type
_entity_poly.pdbx_seq_one_letter_code
_entity_poly.pdbx_strand_id
1 'polypeptide(L)'
;MNMQGKKALILGIANRHSIAYGIAKALKEQGVELAISYAGAGLAKRVLPIAEELGVDLVYETDLSKDYDVKNMISLLAEAWDHIDYIVHSVAYAPSTELNIPFHHTSRHGFLTAMDISVYSLISVLREAEMLLRPGSAALTLSYYGAQKVVPNYGVMGIAKAALEASVRYLAHSLGEKGVRVNAISAGPIRTLSSSAIGGIAQMQRRIEKTAPLARNIEQEDIAKTALYLLSDLASGVTGDLIYVDAGSSIMAY
;
A
#
# COMPACT_ATOMS: atom_id res chain seq x y z
N MET A 1 -15.57 15.60 5.91
CA MET A 1 -14.27 15.24 5.27
C MET A 1 -13.94 16.33 4.27
N ASN A 2 -13.00 17.19 4.57
CA ASN A 2 -12.50 18.22 3.66
C ASN A 2 -11.05 17.86 3.27
N MET A 3 -10.84 17.40 2.03
CA MET A 3 -9.53 17.00 1.53
C MET A 3 -9.05 17.91 0.38
N GLN A 4 -9.82 18.94 0.03
CA GLN A 4 -9.48 19.88 -1.03
C GLN A 4 -8.13 20.57 -0.75
N GLY A 5 -7.22 20.56 -1.73
CA GLY A 5 -5.88 21.15 -1.64
C GLY A 5 -4.91 20.42 -0.70
N LYS A 6 -5.28 19.22 -0.18
CA LYS A 6 -4.36 18.34 0.53
C LYS A 6 -3.38 17.69 -0.46
N LYS A 7 -2.23 17.26 0.02
CA LYS A 7 -1.11 16.73 -0.78
C LYS A 7 -0.84 15.28 -0.44
N ALA A 8 -0.85 14.38 -1.44
CA ALA A 8 -0.66 12.96 -1.25
C ALA A 8 0.44 12.37 -2.13
N LEU A 9 1.40 11.67 -1.51
CA LEU A 9 2.39 10.83 -2.18
C LEU A 9 1.83 9.41 -2.34
N ILE A 10 1.74 8.93 -3.58
CA ILE A 10 1.21 7.60 -3.92
C ILE A 10 2.32 6.72 -4.46
N LEU A 11 2.57 5.61 -3.77
CA LEU A 11 3.57 4.61 -4.11
C LEU A 11 2.90 3.28 -4.48
N GLY A 12 3.30 2.69 -5.61
CA GLY A 12 2.86 1.34 -6.00
C GLY A 12 1.79 1.29 -7.09
N ILE A 13 1.59 2.36 -7.87
CA ILE A 13 0.83 2.26 -9.11
C ILE A 13 1.67 1.53 -10.15
N ALA A 14 1.18 0.39 -10.64
CA ALA A 14 1.80 -0.39 -11.72
C ALA A 14 0.92 -0.44 -12.98
N ASN A 15 -0.39 -0.30 -12.82
CA ASN A 15 -1.41 -0.20 -13.88
C ASN A 15 -2.77 0.23 -13.26
N ARG A 16 -3.82 0.33 -14.09
CA ARG A 16 -5.18 0.69 -13.64
C ARG A 16 -5.87 -0.34 -12.71
N HIS A 17 -5.31 -1.55 -12.58
CA HIS A 17 -5.81 -2.56 -11.64
C HIS A 17 -5.11 -2.51 -10.28
N SER A 18 -4.10 -1.64 -10.10
CA SER A 18 -3.41 -1.47 -8.81
C SER A 18 -4.35 -0.85 -7.78
N ILE A 19 -4.33 -1.34 -6.54
CA ILE A 19 -5.08 -0.74 -5.43
C ILE A 19 -4.71 0.74 -5.28
N ALA A 20 -3.42 1.06 -5.40
CA ALA A 20 -2.92 2.44 -5.38
C ALA A 20 -3.59 3.35 -6.42
N TYR A 21 -3.92 2.84 -7.62
CA TYR A 21 -4.64 3.62 -8.62
C TYR A 21 -6.06 3.96 -8.17
N GLY A 22 -6.80 2.99 -7.62
CA GLY A 22 -8.14 3.23 -7.09
C GLY A 22 -8.14 4.27 -5.97
N ILE A 23 -7.16 4.20 -5.06
CA ILE A 23 -6.99 5.18 -3.99
C ILE A 23 -6.62 6.57 -4.56
N ALA A 24 -5.66 6.63 -5.50
CA ALA A 24 -5.24 7.88 -6.13
C ALA A 24 -6.40 8.58 -6.83
N LYS A 25 -7.21 7.83 -7.60
CA LYS A 25 -8.40 8.35 -8.26
C LYS A 25 -9.41 8.93 -7.25
N ALA A 26 -9.71 8.19 -6.19
CA ALA A 26 -10.64 8.65 -5.16
C ALA A 26 -10.12 9.91 -4.42
N LEU A 27 -8.83 9.99 -4.13
CA LEU A 27 -8.20 11.19 -3.55
C LEU A 27 -8.29 12.38 -4.51
N LYS A 28 -8.03 12.17 -5.81
CA LYS A 28 -8.15 13.23 -6.82
C LYS A 28 -9.57 13.77 -6.93
N GLU A 29 -10.58 12.89 -6.87
CA GLU A 29 -12.00 13.27 -6.85
C GLU A 29 -12.39 14.11 -5.63
N GLN A 30 -11.62 14.00 -4.52
CA GLN A 30 -11.76 14.86 -3.33
C GLN A 30 -10.93 16.15 -3.41
N GLY A 31 -10.31 16.44 -4.56
CA GLY A 31 -9.49 17.63 -4.77
C GLY A 31 -8.11 17.59 -4.13
N VAL A 32 -7.59 16.38 -3.86
CA VAL A 32 -6.21 16.19 -3.37
C VAL A 32 -5.22 16.35 -4.51
N GLU A 33 -4.13 17.08 -4.26
CA GLU A 33 -2.96 17.13 -5.14
C GLU A 33 -2.13 15.87 -4.99
N LEU A 34 -1.72 15.26 -6.10
CA LEU A 34 -1.03 13.99 -6.08
C LEU A 34 0.41 14.10 -6.58
N ALA A 35 1.31 13.33 -5.95
CA ALA A 35 2.59 12.92 -6.50
C ALA A 35 2.59 11.39 -6.61
N ILE A 36 3.16 10.85 -7.69
CA ILE A 36 3.19 9.40 -7.96
C ILE A 36 4.64 8.94 -8.08
N SER A 37 4.94 7.79 -7.47
CA SER A 37 6.22 7.10 -7.65
C SER A 37 6.00 5.73 -8.29
N TYR A 38 6.93 5.33 -9.16
CA TYR A 38 6.97 4.03 -9.80
C TYR A 38 8.40 3.47 -9.87
N ALA A 39 8.55 2.15 -9.92
CA ALA A 39 9.85 1.48 -9.94
C ALA A 39 10.27 1.07 -11.37
N GLY A 40 11.30 1.73 -11.89
CA GLY A 40 12.00 1.34 -13.11
C GLY A 40 11.25 1.63 -14.42
N ALA A 41 12.03 1.79 -15.49
CA ALA A 41 11.55 2.13 -16.84
C ALA A 41 10.49 1.15 -17.41
N GLY A 42 10.44 -0.10 -16.90
CA GLY A 42 9.44 -1.09 -17.32
C GLY A 42 8.01 -0.71 -16.94
N LEU A 43 7.82 0.05 -15.85
CA LEU A 43 6.53 0.56 -15.43
C LEU A 43 6.19 1.92 -16.03
N ALA A 44 7.17 2.71 -16.46
CA ALA A 44 6.98 4.06 -17.00
C ALA A 44 5.89 4.10 -18.07
N LYS A 45 5.95 3.18 -19.06
CA LYS A 45 4.97 3.08 -20.17
C LYS A 45 3.52 2.90 -19.72
N ARG A 46 3.29 2.43 -18.50
CA ARG A 46 1.96 2.21 -17.92
C ARG A 46 1.56 3.32 -16.96
N VAL A 47 2.53 3.84 -16.19
CA VAL A 47 2.27 4.81 -15.13
C VAL A 47 2.18 6.23 -15.66
N LEU A 48 3.01 6.63 -16.62
CA LEU A 48 2.97 7.98 -17.19
C LEU A 48 1.60 8.33 -17.82
N PRO A 49 0.95 7.44 -18.62
CA PRO A 49 -0.41 7.73 -19.11
C PRO A 49 -1.46 7.78 -17.99
N ILE A 50 -1.26 7.08 -16.88
CA ILE A 50 -2.14 7.16 -15.70
C ILE A 50 -1.96 8.49 -14.98
N ALA A 51 -0.73 8.95 -14.84
CA ALA A 51 -0.44 10.26 -14.24
C ALA A 51 -1.07 11.39 -15.08
N GLU A 52 -0.95 11.33 -16.40
CA GLU A 52 -1.60 12.28 -17.32
C GLU A 52 -3.14 12.24 -17.17
N GLU A 53 -3.75 11.05 -17.16
CA GLU A 53 -5.19 10.85 -16.93
C GLU A 53 -5.67 11.47 -15.61
N LEU A 54 -4.88 11.33 -14.55
CA LEU A 54 -5.19 11.88 -13.23
C LEU A 54 -4.80 13.36 -13.09
N GLY A 55 -4.17 13.98 -14.11
CA GLY A 55 -3.65 15.35 -14.05
C GLY A 55 -2.60 15.49 -12.94
N VAL A 56 -1.61 14.59 -12.93
CA VAL A 56 -0.50 14.57 -11.96
C VAL A 56 0.81 14.89 -12.68
N ASP A 57 1.41 16.01 -12.33
CA ASP A 57 2.68 16.46 -12.92
C ASP A 57 3.91 15.94 -12.13
N LEU A 58 3.75 15.67 -10.82
CA LEU A 58 4.83 15.20 -9.96
C LEU A 58 4.92 13.66 -10.04
N VAL A 59 5.80 13.19 -10.92
CA VAL A 59 5.98 11.74 -11.17
C VAL A 59 7.45 11.38 -11.08
N TYR A 60 7.77 10.44 -10.19
CA TYR A 60 9.15 10.08 -9.85
C TYR A 60 9.43 8.60 -10.16
N GLU A 61 10.51 8.32 -10.90
CA GLU A 61 11.07 6.98 -10.98
C GLU A 61 11.89 6.74 -9.71
N THR A 62 11.50 5.72 -8.91
CA THR A 62 12.09 5.47 -7.59
C THR A 62 12.15 3.99 -7.30
N ASP A 63 13.33 3.43 -7.14
CA ASP A 63 13.54 2.09 -6.62
C ASP A 63 13.58 2.12 -5.09
N LEU A 64 12.50 1.69 -4.45
CA LEU A 64 12.36 1.74 -2.98
C LEU A 64 13.32 0.79 -2.24
N SER A 65 14.06 -0.07 -2.94
CA SER A 65 15.17 -0.85 -2.36
C SER A 65 16.47 -0.06 -2.23
N LYS A 66 16.49 1.20 -2.68
CA LYS A 66 17.65 2.06 -2.67
C LYS A 66 17.40 3.32 -1.84
N ASP A 67 18.09 3.43 -0.71
CA ASP A 67 17.98 4.60 0.17
C ASP A 67 18.24 5.93 -0.58
N TYR A 68 19.18 5.94 -1.53
CA TYR A 68 19.46 7.12 -2.34
C TYR A 68 18.26 7.55 -3.19
N ASP A 69 17.58 6.61 -3.85
CA ASP A 69 16.43 6.92 -4.70
C ASP A 69 15.25 7.45 -3.85
N VAL A 70 15.00 6.86 -2.68
CA VAL A 70 13.97 7.33 -1.75
C VAL A 70 14.27 8.75 -1.28
N LYS A 71 15.49 9.00 -0.83
CA LYS A 71 15.95 10.33 -0.39
C LYS A 71 15.83 11.36 -1.52
N ASN A 72 16.26 11.01 -2.73
CA ASN A 72 16.19 11.90 -3.89
C ASN A 72 14.75 12.25 -4.25
N MET A 73 13.85 11.27 -4.28
CA MET A 73 12.42 11.49 -4.52
C MET A 73 11.83 12.47 -3.49
N ILE A 74 12.09 12.27 -2.20
CA ILE A 74 11.57 13.16 -1.14
C ILE A 74 12.21 14.55 -1.25
N SER A 75 13.48 14.67 -1.60
CA SER A 75 14.15 15.97 -1.80
C SER A 75 13.52 16.75 -2.95
N LEU A 76 13.27 16.10 -4.09
CA LEU A 76 12.59 16.72 -5.25
C LEU A 76 11.13 17.08 -4.90
N LEU A 77 10.46 16.28 -4.11
CA LEU A 77 9.11 16.58 -3.64
C LEU A 77 9.09 17.80 -2.70
N ALA A 78 10.13 17.96 -1.87
CA ALA A 78 10.28 19.10 -0.97
C ALA A 78 10.52 20.44 -1.71
N GLU A 79 11.02 20.40 -2.95
CA GLU A 79 11.12 21.58 -3.81
C GLU A 79 9.74 22.04 -4.32
N ALA A 80 8.81 21.09 -4.51
CA ALA A 80 7.46 21.38 -5.01
C ALA A 80 6.44 21.61 -3.88
N TRP A 81 6.61 20.92 -2.74
CA TRP A 81 5.66 20.92 -1.62
C TRP A 81 6.35 21.26 -0.30
N ASP A 82 5.73 22.14 0.46
CA ASP A 82 6.15 22.52 1.83
C ASP A 82 5.80 21.47 2.89
N HIS A 83 4.87 20.54 2.57
CA HIS A 83 4.44 19.46 3.44
C HIS A 83 3.77 18.34 2.64
N ILE A 84 3.55 17.19 3.30
CA ILE A 84 2.76 16.06 2.82
C ILE A 84 1.65 15.77 3.82
N ASP A 85 0.39 15.77 3.38
CA ASP A 85 -0.74 15.39 4.22
C ASP A 85 -0.93 13.87 4.25
N TYR A 86 -0.74 13.19 3.10
CA TYR A 86 -1.02 11.75 3.00
C TYR A 86 0.10 11.00 2.28
N ILE A 87 0.43 9.82 2.80
CA ILE A 87 1.32 8.86 2.13
C ILE A 87 0.55 7.55 1.96
N VAL A 88 0.43 7.08 0.72
CA VAL A 88 -0.14 5.78 0.38
C VAL A 88 0.98 4.86 -0.09
N HIS A 89 1.35 3.90 0.76
CA HIS A 89 2.35 2.89 0.48
C HIS A 89 1.66 1.58 0.07
N SER A 90 1.57 1.32 -1.23
CA SER A 90 0.95 0.12 -1.80
C SER A 90 1.98 -0.71 -2.57
N VAL A 91 3.12 -0.95 -1.93
CA VAL A 91 4.27 -1.65 -2.52
C VAL A 91 4.48 -2.99 -1.85
N ALA A 92 4.66 -4.02 -2.65
CA ALA A 92 5.07 -5.34 -2.19
C ALA A 92 5.75 -6.09 -3.35
N TYR A 93 6.81 -6.82 -3.03
CA TYR A 93 7.51 -7.63 -3.99
C TYR A 93 8.17 -8.85 -3.32
N ALA A 94 8.12 -9.97 -4.01
CA ALA A 94 8.99 -11.12 -3.78
C ALA A 94 9.39 -11.70 -5.14
N PRO A 95 10.60 -12.26 -5.28
CA PRO A 95 10.97 -12.98 -6.49
C PRO A 95 9.97 -14.10 -6.77
N SER A 96 9.55 -14.27 -8.03
CA SER A 96 8.56 -15.30 -8.41
C SER A 96 9.00 -16.72 -8.07
N THR A 97 10.31 -16.96 -8.00
CA THR A 97 10.91 -18.23 -7.57
C THR A 97 10.67 -18.55 -6.10
N GLU A 98 10.33 -17.58 -5.30
CA GLU A 98 10.03 -17.74 -3.84
C GLU A 98 8.53 -17.90 -3.57
N LEU A 99 7.70 -17.80 -4.60
CA LEU A 99 6.27 -18.05 -4.53
C LEU A 99 5.99 -19.47 -5.07
N ASN A 100 4.91 -20.09 -4.61
CA ASN A 100 4.49 -21.44 -5.05
C ASN A 100 5.51 -22.57 -4.74
N ILE A 101 6.39 -22.36 -3.76
CA ILE A 101 7.31 -23.38 -3.23
C ILE A 101 6.95 -23.72 -1.79
N PRO A 102 7.36 -24.88 -1.26
CA PRO A 102 7.29 -25.16 0.18
C PRO A 102 8.04 -24.09 0.96
N PHE A 103 7.39 -23.47 1.95
CA PHE A 103 7.93 -22.29 2.65
C PHE A 103 9.35 -22.51 3.23
N HIS A 104 9.64 -23.70 3.74
CA HIS A 104 10.97 -24.02 4.29
C HIS A 104 12.09 -24.10 3.24
N HIS A 105 11.76 -24.02 1.96
CA HIS A 105 12.73 -23.89 0.86
C HIS A 105 13.00 -22.42 0.48
N THR A 106 12.36 -21.46 1.14
CA THR A 106 12.60 -20.03 0.87
C THR A 106 14.09 -19.72 1.04
N SER A 107 14.67 -19.12 -0.01
CA SER A 107 16.08 -18.74 0.02
C SER A 107 16.32 -17.52 0.92
N ARG A 108 17.54 -17.42 1.48
CA ARG A 108 17.94 -16.22 2.25
C ARG A 108 17.79 -14.95 1.40
N HIS A 109 18.23 -14.99 0.15
CA HIS A 109 18.13 -13.84 -0.76
C HIS A 109 16.67 -13.43 -1.00
N GLY A 110 15.80 -14.39 -1.32
CA GLY A 110 14.37 -14.12 -1.55
C GLY A 110 13.66 -13.59 -0.31
N PHE A 111 13.98 -14.15 0.86
CA PHE A 111 13.47 -13.65 2.14
C PHE A 111 13.88 -12.19 2.39
N LEU A 112 15.18 -11.88 2.25
CA LEU A 112 15.69 -10.52 2.47
C LEU A 112 15.10 -9.53 1.46
N THR A 113 14.99 -9.91 0.19
CA THR A 113 14.39 -9.07 -0.86
C THR A 113 12.90 -8.77 -0.57
N ALA A 114 12.14 -9.79 -0.13
CA ALA A 114 10.74 -9.59 0.22
C ALA A 114 10.58 -8.65 1.43
N MET A 115 11.42 -8.81 2.46
CA MET A 115 11.40 -7.95 3.65
C MET A 115 11.84 -6.52 3.32
N ASP A 116 12.87 -6.35 2.51
CA ASP A 116 13.39 -5.05 2.10
C ASP A 116 12.34 -4.23 1.35
N ILE A 117 11.80 -4.79 0.26
CA ILE A 117 10.87 -4.06 -0.61
C ILE A 117 9.45 -3.97 -0.01
N SER A 118 8.99 -4.99 0.71
CA SER A 118 7.59 -5.02 1.17
C SER A 118 7.41 -4.47 2.59
N VAL A 119 8.48 -4.28 3.37
CA VAL A 119 8.42 -3.83 4.76
C VAL A 119 9.29 -2.61 4.99
N TYR A 120 10.61 -2.74 4.77
CA TYR A 120 11.57 -1.68 5.07
C TYR A 120 11.31 -0.42 4.23
N SER A 121 10.84 -0.57 3.01
CA SER A 121 10.49 0.57 2.14
C SER A 121 9.47 1.53 2.78
N LEU A 122 8.49 1.04 3.55
CA LEU A 122 7.57 1.91 4.31
C LEU A 122 8.33 2.71 5.38
N ILE A 123 9.24 2.06 6.10
CA ILE A 123 10.06 2.71 7.13
C ILE A 123 10.96 3.76 6.50
N SER A 124 11.65 3.42 5.40
CA SER A 124 12.54 4.32 4.66
C SER A 124 11.80 5.55 4.14
N VAL A 125 10.65 5.36 3.49
CA VAL A 125 9.83 6.48 2.97
C VAL A 125 9.37 7.41 4.09
N LEU A 126 8.87 6.87 5.21
CA LEU A 126 8.43 7.71 6.33
C LEU A 126 9.59 8.41 7.04
N ARG A 127 10.76 7.77 7.13
CA ARG A 127 11.99 8.39 7.64
C ARG A 127 12.41 9.59 6.80
N GLU A 128 12.52 9.42 5.49
CA GLU A 128 12.94 10.51 4.61
C GLU A 128 11.88 11.62 4.51
N ALA A 129 10.59 11.27 4.57
CA ALA A 129 9.49 12.23 4.51
C ALA A 129 9.25 12.96 5.85
N GLU A 130 9.91 12.58 6.94
CA GLU A 130 9.60 13.05 8.30
C GLU A 130 9.51 14.58 8.44
N MET A 131 10.40 15.30 7.77
CA MET A 131 10.43 16.77 7.80
C MET A 131 9.29 17.44 7.02
N LEU A 132 8.63 16.71 6.13
CA LEU A 132 7.46 17.16 5.37
C LEU A 132 6.13 16.76 6.06
N LEU A 133 6.18 15.88 7.05
CA LEU A 133 5.00 15.48 7.82
C LEU A 133 4.68 16.52 8.90
N ARG A 134 3.40 16.77 9.11
CA ARG A 134 2.89 17.74 10.08
C ARG A 134 1.75 17.14 10.92
N PRO A 135 1.34 17.75 12.01
CA PRO A 135 0.16 17.32 12.76
C PRO A 135 -1.06 17.19 11.84
N GLY A 136 -1.70 16.02 11.87
CA GLY A 136 -2.81 15.66 10.99
C GLY A 136 -2.40 14.88 9.73
N SER A 137 -1.11 14.79 9.40
CA SER A 137 -0.65 13.88 8.33
C SER A 137 -0.99 12.43 8.64
N ALA A 138 -1.23 11.63 7.57
CA ALA A 138 -1.57 10.22 7.70
C ALA A 138 -0.87 9.36 6.67
N ALA A 139 -0.34 8.22 7.10
CA ALA A 139 0.22 7.19 6.23
C ALA A 139 -0.67 5.94 6.24
N LEU A 140 -0.83 5.35 5.07
CA LEU A 140 -1.60 4.13 4.85
C LEU A 140 -0.75 3.11 4.10
N THR A 141 -0.74 1.85 4.57
CA THR A 141 -0.17 0.74 3.82
C THR A 141 -1.19 -0.37 3.56
N LEU A 142 -0.87 -1.29 2.66
CA LEU A 142 -1.74 -2.38 2.25
C LEU A 142 -1.19 -3.73 2.74
N SER A 143 -1.99 -4.41 3.55
CA SER A 143 -1.74 -5.78 4.02
C SER A 143 -2.69 -6.78 3.36
N TYR A 144 -2.57 -8.03 3.78
CA TYR A 144 -3.42 -9.12 3.35
C TYR A 144 -3.57 -10.15 4.48
N TYR A 145 -4.71 -10.82 4.55
CA TYR A 145 -5.03 -11.82 5.57
C TYR A 145 -3.98 -12.94 5.72
N GLY A 146 -3.17 -13.16 4.68
CA GLY A 146 -1.99 -14.04 4.74
C GLY A 146 -0.93 -13.67 5.78
N ALA A 147 -0.99 -12.47 6.37
CA ALA A 147 -0.19 -12.08 7.53
C ALA A 147 -0.58 -12.84 8.81
N GLN A 148 -1.83 -13.25 8.92
CA GLN A 148 -2.39 -13.87 10.14
C GLN A 148 -2.75 -15.33 9.96
N LYS A 149 -3.07 -15.75 8.76
CA LYS A 149 -3.43 -17.14 8.43
C LYS A 149 -2.62 -17.63 7.24
N VAL A 150 -2.35 -18.91 7.22
CA VAL A 150 -1.66 -19.53 6.08
C VAL A 150 -2.57 -19.48 4.85
N VAL A 151 -2.09 -18.79 3.84
CA VAL A 151 -2.70 -18.77 2.50
C VAL A 151 -1.80 -19.57 1.57
N PRO A 152 -2.31 -20.62 0.89
CA PRO A 152 -1.52 -21.39 -0.06
C PRO A 152 -0.85 -20.50 -1.12
N ASN A 153 0.38 -20.80 -1.47
CA ASN A 153 1.20 -20.08 -2.46
C ASN A 153 1.60 -18.64 -2.08
N TYR A 154 1.32 -18.21 -0.85
CA TYR A 154 1.68 -16.87 -0.39
C TYR A 154 3.05 -16.83 0.31
N GLY A 155 3.51 -17.92 0.89
CA GLY A 155 4.86 -18.17 1.42
C GLY A 155 5.50 -16.99 2.13
N VAL A 156 6.64 -16.55 1.62
CA VAL A 156 7.44 -15.44 2.18
C VAL A 156 6.67 -14.11 2.26
N MET A 157 5.70 -13.89 1.37
CA MET A 157 4.86 -12.69 1.41
C MET A 157 3.96 -12.65 2.65
N GLY A 158 3.51 -13.80 3.17
CA GLY A 158 2.78 -13.86 4.44
C GLY A 158 3.60 -13.33 5.61
N ILE A 159 4.87 -13.74 5.67
CA ILE A 159 5.83 -13.25 6.68
C ILE A 159 6.09 -11.75 6.50
N ALA A 160 6.31 -11.30 5.27
CA ALA A 160 6.52 -9.87 4.99
C ALA A 160 5.30 -9.04 5.40
N LYS A 161 4.06 -9.49 5.12
CA LYS A 161 2.85 -8.79 5.55
C LYS A 161 2.66 -8.79 7.07
N ALA A 162 3.02 -9.86 7.77
CA ALA A 162 3.01 -9.89 9.24
C ALA A 162 4.01 -8.87 9.83
N ALA A 163 5.21 -8.80 9.26
CA ALA A 163 6.22 -7.82 9.65
C ALA A 163 5.78 -6.37 9.31
N LEU A 164 5.11 -6.17 8.17
CA LEU A 164 4.54 -4.87 7.78
C LEU A 164 3.47 -4.41 8.78
N GLU A 165 2.55 -5.28 9.19
CA GLU A 165 1.53 -4.99 10.20
C GLU A 165 2.15 -4.65 11.58
N ALA A 166 3.23 -5.34 11.95
CA ALA A 166 4.00 -4.99 13.14
C ALA A 166 4.65 -3.60 12.99
N SER A 167 5.27 -3.32 11.84
CA SER A 167 5.91 -2.03 11.55
C SER A 167 4.93 -0.86 11.61
N VAL A 168 3.68 -1.04 11.18
CA VAL A 168 2.61 -0.02 11.32
C VAL A 168 2.44 0.41 12.77
N ARG A 169 2.40 -0.54 13.73
CA ARG A 169 2.25 -0.21 15.15
C ARG A 169 3.45 0.56 15.70
N TYR A 170 4.66 0.15 15.34
CA TYR A 170 5.88 0.86 15.77
C TYR A 170 6.02 2.24 15.15
N LEU A 171 5.65 2.40 13.87
CA LEU A 171 5.64 3.69 13.19
C LEU A 171 4.56 4.62 13.74
N ALA A 172 3.37 4.09 14.05
CA ALA A 172 2.31 4.84 14.71
C ALA A 172 2.75 5.36 16.09
N HIS A 173 3.49 4.55 16.86
CA HIS A 173 4.06 4.97 18.13
C HIS A 173 5.12 6.06 17.94
N SER A 174 6.09 5.86 17.04
CA SER A 174 7.22 6.77 16.87
C SER A 174 6.84 8.13 16.24
N LEU A 175 5.81 8.16 15.39
CA LEU A 175 5.34 9.38 14.72
C LEU A 175 4.14 10.03 15.42
N GLY A 176 3.53 9.33 16.38
CA GLY A 176 2.32 9.77 17.07
C GLY A 176 2.51 11.08 17.85
N GLU A 177 3.66 11.29 18.49
CA GLU A 177 3.99 12.54 19.19
C GLU A 177 4.01 13.75 18.26
N LYS A 178 4.28 13.53 16.95
CA LYS A 178 4.21 14.56 15.91
C LYS A 178 2.79 14.77 15.36
N GLY A 179 1.80 14.06 15.89
CA GLY A 179 0.42 14.09 15.39
C GLY A 179 0.23 13.40 14.04
N VAL A 180 1.13 12.49 13.65
CA VAL A 180 1.08 11.71 12.40
C VAL A 180 0.49 10.34 12.68
N ARG A 181 -0.51 9.93 11.90
CA ARG A 181 -1.17 8.64 12.02
C ARG A 181 -0.63 7.65 10.98
N VAL A 182 -0.48 6.38 11.36
CA VAL A 182 -0.04 5.31 10.46
C VAL A 182 -0.98 4.11 10.63
N ASN A 183 -1.66 3.69 9.56
CA ASN A 183 -2.60 2.59 9.57
C ASN A 183 -2.39 1.65 8.38
N ALA A 184 -3.03 0.48 8.43
CA ALA A 184 -3.04 -0.48 7.34
C ALA A 184 -4.46 -0.89 6.96
N ILE A 185 -4.66 -1.24 5.69
CA ILE A 185 -5.83 -1.95 5.20
C ILE A 185 -5.41 -3.38 4.84
N SER A 186 -6.07 -4.38 5.44
CA SER A 186 -6.01 -5.77 4.99
C SER A 186 -7.10 -5.97 3.94
N ALA A 187 -6.69 -5.93 2.67
CA ALA A 187 -7.61 -6.06 1.55
C ALA A 187 -7.89 -7.53 1.24
N GLY A 188 -9.13 -7.88 0.90
CA GLY A 188 -9.47 -9.16 0.31
C GLY A 188 -8.79 -9.36 -1.06
N PRO A 189 -8.85 -10.55 -1.67
CA PRO A 189 -8.16 -10.82 -2.93
C PRO A 189 -8.76 -10.02 -4.09
N ILE A 190 -8.00 -9.05 -4.57
CA ILE A 190 -8.26 -8.29 -5.80
C ILE A 190 -7.25 -8.71 -6.88
N ARG A 191 -7.71 -8.75 -8.13
CA ARG A 191 -6.85 -9.00 -9.30
C ARG A 191 -5.99 -7.78 -9.59
N THR A 192 -4.72 -7.87 -9.23
CA THR A 192 -3.69 -6.86 -9.53
C THR A 192 -2.52 -7.52 -10.27
N LEU A 193 -1.57 -6.74 -10.74
CA LEU A 193 -0.35 -7.28 -11.32
C LEU A 193 0.39 -8.16 -10.29
N SER A 194 0.51 -7.72 -9.06
CA SER A 194 1.19 -8.45 -7.98
C SER A 194 0.45 -9.73 -7.60
N SER A 195 -0.87 -9.72 -7.51
CA SER A 195 -1.66 -10.90 -7.14
C SER A 195 -1.67 -11.98 -8.23
N SER A 196 -1.44 -11.59 -9.49
CA SER A 196 -1.34 -12.56 -10.61
C SER A 196 -0.18 -13.54 -10.47
N ALA A 197 0.88 -13.16 -9.73
CA ALA A 197 2.03 -14.02 -9.47
C ALA A 197 1.76 -15.11 -8.41
N ILE A 198 0.73 -14.94 -7.56
CA ILE A 198 0.45 -15.83 -6.43
C ILE A 198 -0.22 -17.13 -6.88
N GLY A 199 -0.91 -17.14 -8.01
CA GLY A 199 -1.72 -18.30 -8.45
C GLY A 199 -3.00 -18.50 -7.61
N GLY A 200 -4.06 -19.04 -8.22
CA GLY A 200 -5.28 -19.39 -7.50
C GLY A 200 -6.23 -18.22 -7.12
N ILE A 201 -5.94 -16.98 -7.49
CA ILE A 201 -6.79 -15.80 -7.18
C ILE A 201 -8.24 -16.00 -7.63
N ALA A 202 -8.46 -16.51 -8.84
CA ALA A 202 -9.81 -16.77 -9.36
C ALA A 202 -10.58 -17.80 -8.52
N GLN A 203 -9.88 -18.79 -7.96
CA GLN A 203 -10.50 -19.78 -7.06
C GLN A 203 -10.82 -19.16 -5.71
N MET A 204 -9.93 -18.31 -5.17
CA MET A 204 -10.19 -17.56 -3.94
C MET A 204 -11.41 -16.65 -4.09
N GLN A 205 -11.51 -15.90 -5.18
CA GLN A 205 -12.65 -15.03 -5.47
C GLN A 205 -13.96 -15.80 -5.54
N ARG A 206 -13.99 -16.93 -6.26
CA ARG A 206 -15.19 -17.80 -6.31
C ARG A 206 -15.57 -18.37 -4.95
N ARG A 207 -14.59 -18.64 -4.09
CA ARG A 207 -14.87 -19.08 -2.70
C ARG A 207 -15.48 -17.94 -1.90
N ILE A 208 -14.91 -16.75 -1.94
CA ILE A 208 -15.41 -15.56 -1.23
C ILE A 208 -16.86 -15.25 -1.61
N GLU A 209 -17.22 -15.26 -2.89
CA GLU A 209 -18.59 -15.05 -3.34
C GLU A 209 -19.59 -16.01 -2.67
N LYS A 210 -19.13 -17.21 -2.29
CA LYS A 210 -19.97 -18.24 -1.66
C LYS A 210 -19.96 -18.22 -0.14
N THR A 211 -18.88 -17.73 0.48
CA THR A 211 -18.64 -17.91 1.91
C THR A 211 -18.54 -16.61 2.68
N ALA A 212 -18.21 -15.50 2.05
CA ALA A 212 -18.12 -14.21 2.74
C ALA A 212 -19.53 -13.72 3.17
N PRO A 213 -19.65 -13.07 4.33
CA PRO A 213 -20.92 -12.52 4.81
C PRO A 213 -21.64 -11.60 3.82
N LEU A 214 -20.90 -10.77 3.07
CA LEU A 214 -21.51 -9.91 2.04
C LEU A 214 -21.74 -10.60 0.70
N ALA A 215 -21.42 -11.90 0.57
CA ALA A 215 -21.64 -12.74 -0.62
C ALA A 215 -21.15 -12.11 -1.94
N ARG A 216 -20.05 -11.35 -1.89
CA ARG A 216 -19.42 -10.71 -3.04
C ARG A 216 -17.91 -10.57 -2.85
N ASN A 217 -17.19 -10.42 -3.94
CA ASN A 217 -15.82 -9.93 -3.89
C ASN A 217 -15.81 -8.42 -3.60
N ILE A 218 -14.67 -7.94 -3.08
CA ILE A 218 -14.41 -6.51 -2.97
C ILE A 218 -13.84 -5.97 -4.27
N GLU A 219 -13.99 -4.69 -4.48
CA GLU A 219 -13.45 -3.92 -5.59
C GLU A 219 -12.45 -2.86 -5.10
N GLN A 220 -11.69 -2.27 -6.02
CA GLN A 220 -10.78 -1.16 -5.71
C GLN A 220 -11.51 -0.02 -4.97
N GLU A 221 -12.75 0.24 -5.36
CA GLU A 221 -13.58 1.30 -4.76
C GLU A 221 -13.87 1.05 -3.27
N ASP A 222 -14.10 -0.20 -2.85
CA ASP A 222 -14.28 -0.54 -1.44
C ASP A 222 -13.06 -0.17 -0.60
N ILE A 223 -11.86 -0.46 -1.13
CA ILE A 223 -10.59 -0.10 -0.48
C ILE A 223 -10.37 1.41 -0.52
N ALA A 224 -10.65 2.06 -1.64
CA ALA A 224 -10.48 3.50 -1.80
C ALA A 224 -11.37 4.28 -0.81
N LYS A 225 -12.61 3.88 -0.59
CA LYS A 225 -13.50 4.49 0.42
C LYS A 225 -12.94 4.37 1.85
N THR A 226 -12.40 3.21 2.19
CA THR A 226 -11.74 3.02 3.50
C THR A 226 -10.44 3.82 3.61
N ALA A 227 -9.68 3.92 2.51
CA ALA A 227 -8.49 4.76 2.46
C ALA A 227 -8.82 6.25 2.67
N LEU A 228 -9.88 6.76 2.03
CA LEU A 228 -10.36 8.13 2.27
C LEU A 228 -10.70 8.36 3.75
N TYR A 229 -11.39 7.40 4.39
CA TYR A 229 -11.69 7.48 5.82
C TYR A 229 -10.39 7.54 6.64
N LEU A 230 -9.47 6.58 6.47
CA LEU A 230 -8.26 6.48 7.28
C LEU A 230 -7.29 7.65 7.08
N LEU A 231 -7.25 8.23 5.90
CA LEU A 231 -6.40 9.37 5.59
C LEU A 231 -7.00 10.69 6.10
N SER A 232 -8.33 10.82 6.11
CA SER A 232 -9.02 12.06 6.50
C SER A 232 -9.08 12.30 8.02
N ASP A 233 -9.62 13.45 8.40
CA ASP A 233 -9.92 13.88 9.78
C ASP A 233 -10.98 13.01 10.48
N LEU A 234 -11.80 12.27 9.71
CA LEU A 234 -12.77 11.31 10.27
C LEU A 234 -12.11 10.19 11.08
N ALA A 235 -10.85 9.88 10.79
CA ALA A 235 -10.05 8.89 11.51
C ALA A 235 -9.03 9.52 12.47
N SER A 236 -9.28 10.74 12.99
CA SER A 236 -8.33 11.48 13.85
C SER A 236 -7.90 10.71 15.11
N GLY A 237 -8.72 9.82 15.63
CA GLY A 237 -8.42 8.96 16.78
C GLY A 237 -7.91 7.57 16.39
N VAL A 238 -7.62 7.29 15.10
CA VAL A 238 -7.23 5.94 14.62
C VAL A 238 -5.79 5.95 14.15
N THR A 239 -4.91 5.23 14.85
CA THR A 239 -3.51 5.03 14.46
C THR A 239 -3.00 3.67 14.96
N GLY A 240 -2.09 3.04 14.22
CA GLY A 240 -1.54 1.72 14.52
C GLY A 240 -2.50 0.57 14.23
N ASP A 241 -3.61 0.83 13.54
CA ASP A 241 -4.70 -0.13 13.34
C ASP A 241 -4.63 -0.81 11.96
N LEU A 242 -5.29 -1.97 11.89
CA LEU A 242 -5.45 -2.79 10.71
C LEU A 242 -6.94 -2.95 10.42
N ILE A 243 -7.42 -2.30 9.37
CA ILE A 243 -8.83 -2.38 8.96
C ILE A 243 -9.00 -3.43 7.86
N TYR A 244 -9.92 -4.38 8.08
CA TYR A 244 -10.26 -5.37 7.06
C TYR A 244 -11.27 -4.81 6.05
N VAL A 245 -10.93 -4.93 4.78
CA VAL A 245 -11.81 -4.65 3.65
C VAL A 245 -11.83 -5.90 2.79
N ASP A 246 -12.69 -6.87 3.11
CA ASP A 246 -12.66 -8.21 2.56
C ASP A 246 -14.05 -8.88 2.46
N ALA A 247 -15.12 -8.09 2.48
CA ALA A 247 -16.50 -8.55 2.52
C ALA A 247 -16.84 -9.45 3.72
N GLY A 248 -16.02 -9.40 4.80
CA GLY A 248 -16.15 -10.22 5.99
C GLY A 248 -15.53 -11.61 5.85
N SER A 249 -14.76 -11.89 4.80
CA SER A 249 -14.19 -13.22 4.60
C SER A 249 -13.23 -13.66 5.70
N SER A 250 -12.53 -12.72 6.35
CA SER A 250 -11.57 -13.02 7.43
C SER A 250 -12.21 -13.54 8.71
N ILE A 251 -13.48 -13.27 8.98
CA ILE A 251 -14.18 -13.77 10.18
C ILE A 251 -14.75 -15.18 10.01
N MET A 252 -14.74 -15.69 8.77
CA MET A 252 -15.25 -17.02 8.46
C MET A 252 -14.20 -18.11 8.75
N ALA A 253 -14.61 -19.20 9.38
CA ALA A 253 -13.72 -20.31 9.71
C ALA A 253 -13.36 -21.20 8.50
N TYR A 254 -14.13 -21.16 7.41
CA TYR A 254 -14.00 -22.05 6.23
C TYR A 254 -14.18 -21.27 4.91
#